data_c903a5c3087d6c5b10e66a8c4e3c3ebd
#
_entry.id   c903a5c3087d6c5b10e66a8c4e3c3ebd
#
_cell.length_a   1.000
_cell.length_b   1.000
_cell.length_c   1.000
_cell.angle_alpha   90.00
_cell.angle_beta   90.00
_cell.angle_gamma   90.00
#
_symmetry.space_group_name_H-M   'P 1'
#
loop_
_entity.id
_entity.type
_entity.pdbx_description
1 polymer ?
#
loop_
_entity_poly.entity_id
_entity_poly.type
_entity_poly.pdbx_seq_one_letter_code
_entity_poly.pdbx_strand_id
1 'polypeptide(L)'
;MAGGGNAPPLKISDVFLLIGVTLIIGTLFIQEWDQPTKINGTEDSLQGTSQTFDGDSITIKVVVENASDVRIQIFEDGEEVEDIRESVGVNGDVEGNYESNGGELEWIVTLEEGVNGEVDVDLSRAYGLNFLPYVLGFAFAGYGFSRRVNGSVETEEILDAIIEVEDEAKED
;
A
#
# COMPACT_ATOMS: atom_id res chain seq x y z
N MET A 1 -34.40 -30.40 5.44
CA MET A 1 -33.33 -30.93 4.55
C MET A 1 -32.67 -29.70 3.94
N ALA A 2 -31.44 -29.37 4.38
CA ALA A 2 -30.66 -28.30 3.77
C ALA A 2 -30.08 -28.86 2.46
N GLY A 3 -30.52 -28.31 1.32
CA GLY A 3 -29.99 -28.65 0.02
C GLY A 3 -28.55 -28.23 -0.10
N GLY A 4 -27.62 -29.16 -0.08
CA GLY A 4 -26.21 -28.95 -0.39
C GLY A 4 -26.06 -28.70 -1.90
N GLY A 5 -26.26 -27.45 -2.34
CA GLY A 5 -25.94 -27.08 -3.70
C GLY A 5 -24.41 -27.09 -3.87
N ASN A 6 -23.90 -27.79 -4.88
CA ASN A 6 -22.50 -27.69 -5.26
C ASN A 6 -22.20 -26.24 -5.66
N ALA A 7 -21.18 -25.63 -5.05
CA ALA A 7 -20.71 -24.32 -5.48
C ALA A 7 -20.29 -24.39 -6.97
N PRO A 8 -20.65 -23.41 -7.80
CA PRO A 8 -20.24 -23.41 -9.20
C PRO A 8 -18.70 -23.41 -9.29
N PRO A 9 -18.13 -24.12 -10.30
CA PRO A 9 -16.68 -24.16 -10.47
C PRO A 9 -16.13 -22.74 -10.72
N LEU A 10 -15.09 -22.37 -9.99
CA LEU A 10 -14.37 -21.10 -10.18
C LEU A 10 -13.74 -21.07 -11.57
N LYS A 11 -14.10 -20.08 -12.37
CA LYS A 11 -13.46 -19.82 -13.66
C LYS A 11 -12.12 -19.10 -13.46
N ILE A 12 -11.16 -19.34 -14.32
CA ILE A 12 -9.85 -18.65 -14.29
C ILE A 12 -10.04 -17.13 -14.33
N SER A 13 -11.02 -16.61 -15.09
CA SER A 13 -11.38 -15.19 -15.12
C SER A 13 -11.74 -14.63 -13.75
N ASP A 14 -12.46 -15.41 -12.93
CA ASP A 14 -12.90 -14.98 -11.61
C ASP A 14 -11.70 -14.92 -10.64
N VAL A 15 -10.73 -15.83 -10.80
CA VAL A 15 -9.49 -15.83 -10.01
C VAL A 15 -8.65 -14.58 -10.32
N PHE A 16 -8.44 -14.25 -11.60
CA PHE A 16 -7.70 -13.04 -11.98
C PHE A 16 -8.40 -11.77 -11.52
N LEU A 17 -9.72 -11.69 -11.64
CA LEU A 17 -10.50 -10.56 -11.17
C LEU A 17 -10.39 -10.41 -9.65
N LEU A 18 -10.47 -11.51 -8.90
CA LEU A 18 -10.32 -11.52 -7.44
C LEU A 18 -8.92 -11.04 -7.03
N ILE A 19 -7.86 -11.57 -7.64
CA ILE A 19 -6.47 -11.16 -7.38
C ILE A 19 -6.30 -9.67 -7.67
N GLY A 20 -6.76 -9.19 -8.82
CA GLY A 20 -6.65 -7.79 -9.22
C GLY A 20 -7.34 -6.84 -8.25
N VAL A 21 -8.59 -7.14 -7.89
CA VAL A 21 -9.37 -6.34 -6.94
C VAL A 21 -8.74 -6.38 -5.55
N THR A 22 -8.26 -7.54 -5.09
CA THR A 22 -7.60 -7.68 -3.78
C THR A 22 -6.31 -6.86 -3.72
N LEU A 23 -5.50 -6.86 -4.80
CA LEU A 23 -4.29 -6.04 -4.87
C LEU A 23 -4.63 -4.55 -4.79
N ILE A 24 -5.62 -4.06 -5.54
CA ILE A 24 -6.02 -2.65 -5.52
C ILE A 24 -6.52 -2.24 -4.13
N ILE A 25 -7.47 -2.99 -3.57
CA ILE A 25 -8.06 -2.67 -2.27
C ILE A 25 -7.01 -2.81 -1.16
N GLY A 26 -6.20 -3.88 -1.18
CA GLY A 26 -5.16 -4.10 -0.18
C GLY A 26 -4.12 -2.97 -0.17
N THR A 27 -3.70 -2.51 -1.35
CA THR A 27 -2.74 -1.40 -1.46
C THR A 27 -3.35 -0.08 -0.97
N LEU A 28 -4.60 0.24 -1.35
CA LEU A 28 -5.31 1.40 -0.81
C LEU A 28 -5.38 1.36 0.71
N PHE A 29 -5.71 0.19 1.27
CA PHE A 29 -5.86 0.02 2.70
C PHE A 29 -4.53 0.23 3.45
N ILE A 30 -3.41 -0.25 2.89
CA ILE A 30 -2.09 -0.08 3.50
C ILE A 30 -1.66 1.40 3.45
N GLN A 31 -1.91 2.11 2.36
CA GLN A 31 -1.53 3.51 2.20
C GLN A 31 -2.38 4.48 3.06
N GLU A 32 -3.66 4.19 3.24
CA GLU A 32 -4.56 5.02 4.07
C GLU A 32 -4.41 4.76 5.58
N TRP A 33 -3.72 3.67 5.97
CA TRP A 33 -3.61 3.27 7.37
C TRP A 33 -2.31 3.71 8.04
N ASP A 34 -1.47 4.46 7.35
CA ASP A 34 -0.26 5.02 7.93
C ASP A 34 -0.67 6.20 8.83
N GLN A 35 -0.77 5.93 10.14
CA GLN A 35 -1.15 6.92 11.13
C GLN A 35 0.10 7.39 11.88
N PRO A 36 0.20 8.69 12.18
CA PRO A 36 1.28 9.20 12.99
C PRO A 36 1.42 8.43 14.31
N THR A 37 2.65 8.08 14.66
CA THR A 37 2.95 7.39 15.91
C THR A 37 3.06 8.41 17.04
N LYS A 38 2.36 8.14 18.14
CA LYS A 38 2.39 9.02 19.32
C LYS A 38 3.60 8.71 20.20
N ILE A 39 4.34 9.73 20.56
CA ILE A 39 5.32 9.68 21.65
C ILE A 39 4.61 10.16 22.92
N ASN A 40 4.60 9.33 23.94
CA ASN A 40 4.08 9.70 25.26
C ASN A 40 5.19 10.36 26.07
N GLY A 41 4.84 11.28 26.96
CA GLY A 41 5.79 12.01 27.79
C GLY A 41 6.65 11.16 28.77
N THR A 42 6.50 9.83 28.74
CA THR A 42 7.36 8.87 29.45
C THR A 42 8.43 8.24 28.55
N GLU A 43 8.30 8.42 27.24
CA GLU A 43 9.23 7.96 26.22
C GLU A 43 9.85 9.20 25.57
N ASP A 44 11.17 9.32 25.67
CA ASP A 44 11.93 10.45 25.15
C ASP A 44 12.40 10.27 23.71
N SER A 45 12.29 9.04 23.17
CA SER A 45 12.68 8.74 21.78
C SER A 45 11.78 7.74 21.09
N LEU A 46 11.63 7.89 19.78
CA LEU A 46 11.00 6.95 18.87
C LEU A 46 12.02 6.59 17.78
N GLN A 47 12.16 5.30 17.49
CA GLN A 47 13.08 4.82 16.46
C GLN A 47 12.40 3.87 15.50
N GLY A 48 12.91 3.79 14.28
CA GLY A 48 12.49 2.84 13.28
C GLY A 48 13.56 2.57 12.24
N THR A 49 13.35 1.50 11.48
CA THR A 49 14.26 1.09 10.39
C THR A 49 13.47 0.76 9.14
N SER A 50 14.06 0.98 7.99
CA SER A 50 13.49 0.60 6.70
C SER A 50 14.59 0.26 5.70
N GLN A 51 14.33 -0.74 4.85
CA GLN A 51 15.21 -1.04 3.73
C GLN A 51 14.85 -0.14 2.55
N THR A 52 15.84 0.54 1.97
CA THR A 52 15.67 1.48 0.88
C THR A 52 16.45 1.11 -0.37
N PHE A 53 16.06 1.70 -1.49
CA PHE A 53 16.78 1.68 -2.76
C PHE A 53 17.33 3.09 -3.05
N ASP A 54 18.32 3.17 -3.93
CA ASP A 54 18.87 4.44 -4.40
C ASP A 54 17.76 5.34 -4.99
N GLY A 55 17.69 6.58 -4.50
CA GLY A 55 16.66 7.55 -4.86
C GLY A 55 15.34 7.45 -4.07
N ASP A 56 15.21 6.52 -3.12
CA ASP A 56 14.11 6.56 -2.15
C ASP A 56 14.28 7.76 -1.23
N SER A 57 13.19 8.36 -0.77
CA SER A 57 13.26 9.47 0.18
C SER A 57 12.42 9.20 1.42
N ILE A 58 12.96 9.61 2.57
CA ILE A 58 12.25 9.59 3.84
C ILE A 58 11.92 11.02 4.25
N THR A 59 10.67 11.25 4.66
CA THR A 59 10.21 12.48 5.29
C THR A 59 9.74 12.15 6.69
N ILE A 60 10.31 12.83 7.68
CA ILE A 60 9.94 12.67 9.09
C ILE A 60 9.37 13.99 9.57
N LYS A 61 8.09 13.99 9.91
CA LYS A 61 7.42 15.16 10.49
C LYS A 61 7.09 14.91 11.95
N VAL A 62 7.52 15.83 12.81
CA VAL A 62 7.29 15.77 14.24
C VAL A 62 6.43 16.95 14.66
N VAL A 63 5.31 16.70 15.31
CA VAL A 63 4.43 17.72 15.90
C VAL A 63 4.46 17.56 17.41
N VAL A 64 4.69 18.64 18.16
CA VAL A 64 4.74 18.60 19.63
C VAL A 64 3.55 19.32 20.25
N GLU A 65 3.00 18.79 21.34
CA GLU A 65 1.90 19.43 22.07
C GLU A 65 2.37 20.64 22.90
N ASN A 66 3.59 20.58 23.44
CA ASN A 66 4.21 21.63 24.24
C ASN A 66 5.53 22.06 23.61
N ALA A 67 6.05 23.21 24.00
CA ALA A 67 7.35 23.66 23.56
C ALA A 67 8.42 22.63 23.94
N SER A 68 9.29 22.26 22.98
CA SER A 68 10.31 21.23 23.13
C SER A 68 11.50 21.47 22.20
N ASP A 69 12.66 20.99 22.61
CA ASP A 69 13.75 20.72 21.69
C ASP A 69 13.49 19.36 21.00
N VAL A 70 13.46 19.38 19.67
CA VAL A 70 13.25 18.20 18.83
C VAL A 70 14.56 17.88 18.14
N ARG A 71 14.94 16.60 18.17
CA ARG A 71 16.08 16.10 17.41
C ARG A 71 15.62 14.96 16.51
N ILE A 72 15.95 15.07 15.22
CA ILE A 72 15.74 14.01 14.22
C ILE A 72 17.13 13.59 13.73
N GLN A 73 17.46 12.33 13.90
CA GLN A 73 18.69 11.72 13.39
C GLN A 73 18.34 10.65 12.37
N ILE A 74 19.06 10.65 11.26
CA ILE A 74 18.92 9.63 10.20
C ILE A 74 20.29 9.01 9.98
N PHE A 75 20.31 7.69 9.95
CA PHE A 75 21.49 6.87 9.68
C PHE A 75 21.25 6.05 8.42
N GLU A 76 22.27 5.89 7.59
CA GLU A 76 22.29 5.00 6.44
C GLU A 76 23.46 4.03 6.60
N ASP A 77 23.15 2.71 6.61
CA ASP A 77 24.12 1.63 6.87
C ASP A 77 24.96 1.85 8.16
N GLY A 78 24.35 2.46 9.18
CA GLY A 78 24.95 2.75 10.47
C GLY A 78 25.79 4.04 10.54
N GLU A 79 25.89 4.81 9.44
CA GLU A 79 26.51 6.13 9.42
C GLU A 79 25.46 7.23 9.58
N GLU A 80 25.69 8.21 10.48
CA GLU A 80 24.79 9.36 10.63
C GLU A 80 24.89 10.26 9.40
N VAL A 81 23.78 10.39 8.66
CA VAL A 81 23.71 11.17 7.42
C VAL A 81 22.97 12.48 7.59
N GLU A 82 22.08 12.57 8.61
CA GLU A 82 21.33 13.79 8.92
C GLU A 82 21.13 13.92 10.43
N ASP A 83 21.33 15.12 10.99
CA ASP A 83 21.08 15.46 12.41
C ASP A 83 20.44 16.87 12.49
N ILE A 84 19.11 16.89 12.56
CA ILE A 84 18.30 18.09 12.68
C ILE A 84 17.99 18.34 14.14
N ARG A 85 18.25 19.57 14.61
CA ARG A 85 17.93 20.02 15.98
C ARG A 85 17.22 21.34 15.92
N GLU A 86 16.00 21.37 16.42
CA GLU A 86 15.19 22.58 16.41
C GLU A 86 14.38 22.72 17.70
N SER A 87 14.34 23.95 18.24
CA SER A 87 13.47 24.30 19.37
C SER A 87 12.15 24.81 18.84
N VAL A 88 11.09 24.09 19.10
CA VAL A 88 9.73 24.40 18.62
C VAL A 88 8.82 24.85 19.76
N GLY A 89 7.91 25.75 19.44
CA GLY A 89 6.90 26.23 20.36
C GLY A 89 5.73 25.24 20.55
N VAL A 90 4.76 25.64 21.35
CA VAL A 90 3.53 24.87 21.58
C VAL A 90 2.79 24.64 20.27
N ASN A 91 2.40 23.39 19.98
CA ASN A 91 1.82 22.94 18.73
C ASN A 91 2.69 23.27 17.50
N GLY A 92 4.02 23.37 17.68
CA GLY A 92 4.95 23.54 16.60
C GLY A 92 5.31 22.22 15.94
N ASP A 93 5.88 22.30 14.74
CA ASP A 93 6.33 21.15 13.97
C ASP A 93 7.75 21.33 13.44
N VAL A 94 8.43 20.22 13.22
CA VAL A 94 9.74 20.08 12.59
C VAL A 94 9.65 19.02 11.52
N GLU A 95 10.31 19.25 10.38
CA GLU A 95 10.35 18.30 9.27
C GLU A 95 11.81 18.03 8.86
N GLY A 96 12.14 16.73 8.74
CA GLY A 96 13.40 16.26 8.20
C GLY A 96 13.16 15.47 6.91
N ASN A 97 13.99 15.74 5.90
CA ASN A 97 13.93 15.04 4.61
C ASN A 97 15.33 14.52 4.27
N TYR A 98 15.40 13.27 3.81
CA TYR A 98 16.64 12.66 3.34
C TYR A 98 16.38 11.78 2.11
N GLU A 99 17.24 11.89 1.09
CA GLU A 99 17.25 11.03 -0.09
C GLU A 99 18.32 9.95 0.09
N SER A 100 17.88 8.68 0.07
CA SER A 100 18.74 7.53 0.32
C SER A 100 19.57 7.16 -0.92
N ASN A 101 20.81 6.72 -0.69
CA ASN A 101 21.65 6.09 -1.71
C ASN A 101 21.43 4.57 -1.81
N GLY A 102 20.47 4.05 -1.03
CA GLY A 102 20.15 2.61 -0.93
C GLY A 102 20.87 1.95 0.22
N GLY A 103 20.18 1.11 0.95
CA GLY A 103 20.69 0.42 2.12
C GLY A 103 19.67 0.37 3.25
N GLU A 104 20.15 0.13 4.46
CA GLU A 104 19.33 0.17 5.67
C GLU A 104 19.27 1.59 6.21
N LEU A 105 18.09 2.21 6.17
CA LEU A 105 17.81 3.47 6.85
C LEU A 105 17.32 3.20 8.28
N GLU A 106 17.98 3.83 9.26
CA GLU A 106 17.52 3.92 10.63
C GLU A 106 17.24 5.40 10.96
N TRP A 107 16.17 5.65 11.68
CA TRP A 107 15.85 7.00 12.14
C TRP A 107 15.51 7.02 13.64
N ILE A 108 15.89 8.10 14.30
CA ILE A 108 15.63 8.32 15.72
C ILE A 108 15.09 9.73 15.89
N VAL A 109 13.92 9.84 16.50
CA VAL A 109 13.31 11.12 16.92
C VAL A 109 13.37 11.20 18.42
N THR A 110 13.96 12.27 18.96
CA THR A 110 14.09 12.51 20.40
C THR A 110 13.37 13.81 20.75
N LEU A 111 12.54 13.77 21.80
CA LEU A 111 11.88 14.92 22.42
C LEU A 111 12.43 15.13 23.84
N GLU A 112 12.16 16.32 24.43
CA GLU A 112 12.41 16.51 25.85
C GLU A 112 11.51 15.60 26.70
N GLU A 113 12.05 15.13 27.84
CA GLU A 113 11.29 14.32 28.80
C GLU A 113 10.03 15.03 29.27
N GLY A 114 8.90 14.33 29.26
CA GLY A 114 7.60 14.84 29.66
C GLY A 114 6.81 15.53 28.55
N VAL A 115 7.32 15.62 27.33
CA VAL A 115 6.63 16.18 26.16
C VAL A 115 5.92 15.10 25.38
N ASN A 116 4.66 15.33 25.04
CA ASN A 116 3.91 14.50 24.09
C ASN A 116 4.08 15.05 22.67
N GLY A 117 4.10 14.14 21.70
CA GLY A 117 4.16 14.50 20.29
C GLY A 117 3.59 13.42 19.39
N GLU A 118 3.49 13.75 18.13
CA GLU A 118 3.14 12.83 17.04
C GLU A 118 4.28 12.86 16.01
N VAL A 119 4.73 11.68 15.60
CA VAL A 119 5.75 11.50 14.57
C VAL A 119 5.11 10.80 13.39
N ASP A 120 5.16 11.45 12.25
CA ASP A 120 4.73 10.95 10.96
C ASP A 120 5.98 10.65 10.12
N VAL A 121 6.10 9.43 9.61
CA VAL A 121 7.25 8.98 8.82
C VAL A 121 6.75 8.47 7.48
N ASP A 122 7.00 9.22 6.42
CA ASP A 122 6.63 8.87 5.05
C ASP A 122 7.87 8.40 4.27
N LEU A 123 7.79 7.21 3.70
CA LEU A 123 8.81 6.64 2.83
C LEU A 123 8.33 6.63 1.39
N SER A 124 8.85 7.55 0.59
CA SER A 124 8.55 7.64 -0.84
C SER A 124 9.56 6.82 -1.65
N ARG A 125 9.05 5.86 -2.41
CA ARG A 125 9.89 4.97 -3.23
C ARG A 125 10.26 5.62 -4.55
N ALA A 126 11.54 5.51 -4.91
CA ALA A 126 12.04 5.89 -6.22
C ALA A 126 11.27 5.19 -7.35
N TYR A 127 11.26 5.80 -8.53
CA TYR A 127 10.67 5.25 -9.74
C TYR A 127 9.17 4.89 -9.65
N GLY A 128 8.47 5.43 -8.67
CA GLY A 128 7.04 5.19 -8.50
C GLY A 128 6.68 3.73 -8.16
N LEU A 129 7.58 3.00 -7.51
CA LEU A 129 7.37 1.60 -7.10
C LEU A 129 6.14 1.43 -6.19
N ASN A 130 5.72 2.49 -5.51
CA ASN A 130 4.47 2.51 -4.73
C ASN A 130 3.23 2.26 -5.60
N PHE A 131 3.29 2.57 -6.90
CA PHE A 131 2.18 2.36 -7.83
C PHE A 131 2.18 0.97 -8.50
N LEU A 132 3.26 0.20 -8.37
CA LEU A 132 3.39 -1.12 -9.00
C LEU A 132 2.24 -2.07 -8.65
N PRO A 133 1.80 -2.20 -7.39
CA PRO A 133 0.66 -3.07 -7.05
C PRO A 133 -0.63 -2.64 -7.73
N TYR A 134 -0.87 -1.33 -7.91
CA TYR A 134 -2.03 -0.82 -8.64
C TYR A 134 -1.99 -1.21 -10.11
N VAL A 135 -0.83 -1.03 -10.77
CA VAL A 135 -0.66 -1.39 -12.18
C VAL A 135 -0.92 -2.89 -12.39
N LEU A 136 -0.37 -3.74 -11.52
CA LEU A 136 -0.62 -5.18 -11.56
C LEU A 136 -2.08 -5.52 -11.25
N GLY A 137 -2.67 -4.86 -10.25
CA GLY A 137 -4.07 -5.03 -9.88
C GLY A 137 -5.02 -4.71 -11.03
N PHE A 138 -4.83 -3.57 -11.70
CA PHE A 138 -5.62 -3.19 -12.87
C PHE A 138 -5.40 -4.12 -14.06
N ALA A 139 -4.17 -4.60 -14.30
CA ALA A 139 -3.88 -5.55 -15.36
C ALA A 139 -4.60 -6.88 -15.13
N PHE A 140 -4.56 -7.43 -13.92
CA PHE A 140 -5.25 -8.67 -13.58
C PHE A 140 -6.77 -8.51 -13.60
N ALA A 141 -7.31 -7.44 -13.02
CA ALA A 141 -8.74 -7.18 -13.04
C ALA A 141 -9.26 -6.99 -14.47
N GLY A 142 -8.56 -6.22 -15.30
CA GLY A 142 -8.89 -5.99 -16.70
C GLY A 142 -8.83 -7.27 -17.54
N TYR A 143 -7.82 -8.10 -17.34
CA TYR A 143 -7.72 -9.40 -18.00
C TYR A 143 -8.87 -10.34 -17.59
N GLY A 144 -9.15 -10.44 -16.28
CA GLY A 144 -10.26 -11.27 -15.77
C GLY A 144 -11.62 -10.81 -16.32
N PHE A 145 -11.85 -9.49 -16.34
CA PHE A 145 -13.08 -8.91 -16.88
C PHE A 145 -13.22 -9.17 -18.39
N SER A 146 -12.16 -8.94 -19.17
CA SER A 146 -12.15 -9.19 -20.62
C SER A 146 -12.44 -10.64 -20.95
N ARG A 147 -11.82 -11.58 -20.24
CA ARG A 147 -12.09 -13.02 -20.41
C ARG A 147 -13.52 -13.41 -20.05
N ARG A 148 -14.10 -12.76 -19.05
CA ARG A 148 -15.48 -13.03 -18.64
C ARG A 148 -16.48 -12.57 -19.68
N VAL A 149 -16.28 -11.39 -20.27
CA VAL A 149 -17.15 -10.85 -21.33
C VAL A 149 -17.04 -11.67 -22.60
N ASN A 150 -15.83 -11.96 -23.08
CA ASN A 150 -15.64 -12.73 -24.31
C ASN A 150 -16.07 -14.19 -24.16
N GLY A 151 -15.88 -14.81 -22.99
CA GLY A 151 -16.33 -16.18 -22.73
C GLY A 151 -17.85 -16.34 -22.66
N SER A 152 -18.62 -15.30 -22.35
CA SER A 152 -20.08 -15.32 -22.42
C SER A 152 -20.57 -15.28 -23.87
N VAL A 153 -19.90 -14.55 -24.73
CA VAL A 153 -20.25 -14.46 -26.17
C VAL A 153 -20.05 -15.81 -26.88
N GLU A 154 -18.92 -16.49 -26.63
CA GLU A 154 -18.67 -17.82 -27.21
C GLU A 154 -19.72 -18.87 -26.75
N THR A 155 -20.23 -18.75 -25.52
CA THR A 155 -21.25 -19.70 -24.99
C THR A 155 -22.63 -19.47 -25.61
N GLU A 156 -23.00 -18.22 -25.90
CA GLU A 156 -24.25 -17.89 -26.58
C GLU A 156 -24.23 -18.35 -28.05
N GLU A 157 -23.14 -18.13 -28.77
CA GLU A 157 -22.98 -18.57 -30.15
C GLU A 157 -23.07 -20.10 -30.30
N ILE A 158 -22.48 -20.86 -29.36
CA ILE A 158 -22.58 -22.33 -29.35
C ILE A 158 -23.99 -22.80 -29.05
N LEU A 159 -24.72 -22.13 -28.16
CA LEU A 159 -26.10 -22.46 -27.83
C LEU A 159 -27.05 -22.23 -29.01
N ASP A 160 -26.92 -21.12 -29.74
CA ASP A 160 -27.70 -20.83 -30.93
C ASP A 160 -27.44 -21.85 -32.05
N ALA A 161 -26.17 -22.25 -32.28
CA ALA A 161 -25.81 -23.25 -33.26
C ALA A 161 -26.37 -24.62 -32.92
N ILE A 162 -26.48 -25.01 -31.64
CA ILE A 162 -27.06 -26.28 -31.21
C ILE A 162 -28.58 -26.30 -31.42
N ILE A 163 -29.24 -25.17 -31.16
CA ILE A 163 -30.71 -25.06 -31.35
C ILE A 163 -31.07 -25.14 -32.83
N GLU A 164 -30.32 -24.49 -33.74
CA GLU A 164 -30.54 -24.58 -35.17
C GLU A 164 -30.42 -26.01 -35.70
N VAL A 165 -29.41 -26.78 -35.27
CA VAL A 165 -29.21 -28.16 -35.69
C VAL A 165 -30.31 -29.09 -35.18
N GLU A 166 -30.88 -28.85 -34.01
CA GLU A 166 -31.94 -29.64 -33.44
C GLU A 166 -33.31 -29.39 -34.12
N ASP A 167 -33.55 -28.19 -34.63
CA ASP A 167 -34.75 -27.86 -35.41
C ASP A 167 -34.71 -28.42 -36.84
N GLU A 168 -33.57 -28.40 -37.53
CA GLU A 168 -33.39 -29.04 -38.84
C GLU A 168 -33.56 -30.58 -38.76
N ALA A 169 -33.14 -31.20 -37.67
CA ALA A 169 -33.27 -32.66 -37.50
C ALA A 169 -34.70 -33.15 -37.20
N LYS A 170 -35.67 -32.26 -36.95
CA LYS A 170 -37.07 -32.56 -36.69
C LYS A 170 -37.96 -32.38 -37.92
N GLU A 171 -37.46 -31.78 -39.00
CA GLU A 171 -38.20 -31.58 -40.24
C GLU A 171 -38.02 -32.71 -41.30
N ASP A 172 -37.12 -33.67 -41.09
CA ASP A 172 -36.93 -34.88 -41.90
C ASP A 172 -37.61 -36.12 -41.25
#